data_56d07be9fbfb67a8c3a27c0c1f7a94f4
#
_entry.id   56d07be9fbfb67a8c3a27c0c1f7a94f4
#
_cell.length_a   1.000
_cell.length_b   1.000
_cell.length_c   1.000
_cell.angle_alpha   90.00
_cell.angle_beta   90.00
_cell.angle_gamma   90.00
#
_symmetry.space_group_name_H-M   'P 1'
#
loop_
_entity.id
_entity.type
_entity.pdbx_description
1 polymer ?
#
loop_
_entity_poly.entity_id
_entity_poly.type
_entity_poly.pdbx_seq_one_letter_code
_entity_poly.pdbx_strand_id
1 'polypeptide(L)'
;MKFKNKIITLIIFASGLLSADSYSQNDGSGNTGLSFLKLGVSARAIAMGDAFSSVAEDATAYIYNPARLNFGVKSNVILMHNGTSQDLYTDYIAVKFPLGEDVSMGIGFFTTSVSDIEIRQIPGASIGTFDSRNLSTGLSFGYKVTPNFSLGVTGKYLYEKIYVDEANGLAFDFGSNYVKDNLSISLVFANLGSMDDLKNTPSTLPSLVRLGGSYKGKKDQFSYDIALEGFTVLDGGTFHLNTGGELGYKDFAFLRLGYQTSYENKGFTTGVGFKYKAVYLDYAFVPFNNNFGTGNSISLGINF
;
A
#
# COMPACT_ATOMS: atom_id res chain seq x y z
N MET A 1 3.48 37.49 3.17
CA MET A 1 1.99 37.54 3.17
C MET A 1 1.34 36.56 2.16
N LYS A 2 1.87 36.40 0.92
CA LYS A 2 1.29 35.50 -0.11
C LYS A 2 1.35 33.98 0.21
N PHE A 3 2.27 33.54 1.07
CA PHE A 3 2.41 32.11 1.42
C PHE A 3 1.38 31.65 2.47
N LYS A 4 1.06 32.50 3.48
CA LYS A 4 0.01 32.22 4.48
C LYS A 4 -1.36 32.03 3.83
N ASN A 5 -1.71 32.81 2.83
CA ASN A 5 -3.02 32.71 2.18
C ASN A 5 -3.17 31.42 1.36
N LYS A 6 -2.09 30.89 0.76
CA LYS A 6 -2.14 29.61 0.03
C LYS A 6 -2.33 28.40 0.93
N ILE A 7 -1.74 28.42 2.14
CA ILE A 7 -1.93 27.37 3.14
C ILE A 7 -3.36 27.39 3.71
N ILE A 8 -3.90 28.57 3.99
CA ILE A 8 -5.28 28.75 4.46
C ILE A 8 -6.28 28.29 3.41
N THR A 9 -6.05 28.60 2.12
CA THR A 9 -6.91 28.14 1.02
C THR A 9 -6.86 26.60 0.87
N LEU A 10 -5.70 25.98 1.05
CA LEU A 10 -5.55 24.52 0.99
C LEU A 10 -6.27 23.83 2.18
N ILE A 11 -6.20 24.42 3.36
CA ILE A 11 -6.89 23.91 4.57
C ILE A 11 -8.42 24.05 4.42
N ILE A 12 -8.91 25.16 3.88
CA ILE A 12 -10.35 25.36 3.63
C ILE A 12 -10.87 24.44 2.53
N PHE A 13 -10.06 24.16 1.51
CA PHE A 13 -10.43 23.20 0.46
C PHE A 13 -10.44 21.75 1.01
N ALA A 14 -9.52 21.39 1.88
CA ALA A 14 -9.49 20.10 2.56
C ALA A 14 -10.66 19.91 3.55
N SER A 15 -11.07 20.97 4.28
CA SER A 15 -12.21 20.89 5.19
C SER A 15 -13.56 20.81 4.50
N GLY A 16 -13.69 21.35 3.28
CA GLY A 16 -14.89 21.23 2.45
C GLY A 16 -15.13 19.82 1.88
N LEU A 17 -14.09 18.99 1.81
CA LEU A 17 -14.19 17.59 1.37
C LEU A 17 -14.57 16.61 2.50
N LEU A 18 -14.54 17.06 3.76
CA LEU A 18 -14.86 16.24 4.94
C LEU A 18 -16.37 16.17 5.27
N SER A 19 -17.21 16.85 4.53
CA SER A 19 -18.68 16.83 4.70
C SER A 19 -19.40 15.94 3.70
N ALA A 20 -18.77 14.88 3.19
CA ALA A 20 -19.46 13.84 2.44
C ALA A 20 -20.31 13.02 3.42
N ASP A 21 -21.61 13.06 3.24
CA ASP A 21 -22.57 12.26 3.99
C ASP A 21 -22.13 10.81 3.99
N SER A 22 -22.02 10.23 5.19
CA SER A 22 -21.71 8.80 5.38
C SER A 22 -22.91 7.97 4.96
N TYR A 23 -23.06 7.74 3.67
CA TYR A 23 -23.90 6.63 3.22
C TYR A 23 -23.22 5.35 3.66
N SER A 24 -23.96 4.41 4.22
CA SER A 24 -23.51 3.04 4.48
C SER A 24 -22.98 2.47 3.15
N GLN A 25 -21.70 2.52 2.97
CA GLN A 25 -21.05 2.16 1.72
C GLN A 25 -20.62 0.72 1.84
N ASN A 26 -21.26 -0.13 1.09
CA ASN A 26 -20.71 -1.44 0.79
C ASN A 26 -19.42 -1.21 0.00
N ASP A 27 -18.26 -1.40 0.66
CA ASP A 27 -16.90 -1.28 0.07
C ASP A 27 -16.62 -2.36 -0.98
N GLY A 28 -17.67 -2.94 -1.58
CA GLY A 28 -17.52 -4.07 -2.48
C GLY A 28 -16.95 -5.31 -1.77
N SER A 29 -17.04 -5.38 -0.44
CA SER A 29 -16.61 -6.53 0.34
C SER A 29 -17.31 -7.78 -0.14
N GLY A 30 -16.54 -8.77 -0.59
CA GLY A 30 -17.06 -10.01 -1.17
C GLY A 30 -17.30 -9.97 -2.68
N ASN A 31 -17.23 -8.82 -3.36
CA ASN A 31 -17.38 -8.73 -4.80
C ASN A 31 -16.12 -9.19 -5.55
N THR A 32 -14.95 -9.12 -4.88
CA THR A 32 -13.66 -9.53 -5.45
C THR A 32 -12.97 -10.54 -4.54
N GLY A 33 -12.33 -11.53 -5.14
CA GLY A 33 -11.37 -12.41 -4.47
C GLY A 33 -10.08 -11.66 -4.13
N LEU A 34 -9.15 -12.35 -3.47
CA LEU A 34 -7.79 -11.85 -3.22
C LEU A 34 -7.75 -10.42 -2.63
N SER A 35 -8.66 -10.09 -1.71
CA SER A 35 -8.76 -8.77 -1.09
C SER A 35 -7.46 -8.29 -0.44
N PHE A 36 -6.52 -9.21 -0.16
CA PHE A 36 -5.20 -8.88 0.36
C PHE A 36 -4.38 -7.98 -0.58
N LEU A 37 -4.63 -8.02 -1.89
CA LEU A 37 -3.98 -7.14 -2.88
C LEU A 37 -4.30 -5.64 -2.69
N LYS A 38 -5.27 -5.33 -1.83
CA LYS A 38 -5.63 -3.97 -1.41
C LYS A 38 -4.93 -3.53 -0.13
N LEU A 39 -4.23 -4.46 0.57
CA LEU A 39 -3.56 -4.14 1.83
C LEU A 39 -2.25 -3.39 1.58
N GLY A 40 -1.95 -2.45 2.48
CA GLY A 40 -0.69 -1.74 2.47
C GLY A 40 0.50 -2.63 2.81
N VAL A 41 1.62 -2.38 2.16
CA VAL A 41 2.90 -3.02 2.42
C VAL A 41 3.92 -1.98 2.90
N SER A 42 4.65 -2.26 3.92
CA SER A 42 5.54 -1.42 4.74
C SER A 42 4.84 -0.59 5.82
N ALA A 43 5.45 -0.61 7.00
CA ALA A 43 4.97 0.19 8.13
C ALA A 43 4.99 1.69 7.83
N ARG A 44 5.96 2.17 7.02
CA ARG A 44 6.01 3.57 6.58
C ARG A 44 4.76 3.97 5.80
N ALA A 45 4.36 3.18 4.81
CA ALA A 45 3.19 3.47 3.98
C ALA A 45 1.88 3.36 4.79
N ILE A 46 1.75 2.30 5.60
CA ILE A 46 0.58 2.10 6.47
C ILE A 46 0.42 3.28 7.43
N ALA A 47 1.51 3.74 8.05
CA ALA A 47 1.49 4.90 8.96
C ALA A 47 1.11 6.21 8.26
N MET A 48 1.33 6.31 6.94
CA MET A 48 0.94 7.45 6.10
C MET A 48 -0.43 7.23 5.43
N GLY A 49 -1.30 6.38 6.01
CA GLY A 49 -2.65 6.14 5.49
C GLY A 49 -2.68 5.47 4.12
N ASP A 50 -1.62 4.77 3.71
CA ASP A 50 -1.45 4.19 2.36
C ASP A 50 -1.51 5.21 1.19
N ALA A 51 -1.35 6.50 1.45
CA ALA A 51 -1.18 7.53 0.42
C ALA A 51 0.25 7.49 -0.12
N PHE A 52 0.62 6.47 -0.89
CA PHE A 52 2.01 6.13 -1.11
C PHE A 52 2.46 5.95 -2.56
N SER A 53 1.56 5.91 -3.55
CA SER A 53 1.90 5.69 -4.96
C SER A 53 2.81 6.77 -5.56
N SER A 54 2.77 8.00 -5.03
CA SER A 54 3.66 9.12 -5.41
C SER A 54 4.88 9.28 -4.48
N VAL A 55 4.92 8.54 -3.36
CA VAL A 55 5.94 8.64 -2.30
C VAL A 55 6.98 7.53 -2.36
N ALA A 56 6.58 6.31 -2.74
CA ALA A 56 7.43 5.11 -2.75
C ALA A 56 8.79 5.37 -3.43
N GLU A 57 9.89 5.13 -2.70
CA GLU A 57 11.28 5.35 -3.18
C GLU A 57 12.20 4.17 -2.90
N ASP A 58 11.68 3.15 -2.28
CA ASP A 58 12.35 1.88 -1.95
C ASP A 58 11.70 0.71 -2.71
N ALA A 59 11.95 -0.52 -2.29
CA ALA A 59 11.39 -1.70 -2.95
C ALA A 59 9.87 -1.82 -2.81
N THR A 60 9.19 -1.01 -1.99
CA THR A 60 7.72 -0.92 -1.95
C THR A 60 7.11 -0.40 -3.24
N ALA A 61 7.90 0.27 -4.08
CA ALA A 61 7.49 0.70 -5.42
C ALA A 61 6.98 -0.48 -6.28
N TYR A 62 7.43 -1.71 -6.01
CA TYR A 62 6.92 -2.93 -6.63
C TYR A 62 5.38 -3.06 -6.52
N ILE A 63 4.80 -2.69 -5.38
CA ILE A 63 3.35 -2.77 -5.13
C ILE A 63 2.64 -1.45 -5.41
N TYR A 64 3.20 -0.32 -4.94
CA TYR A 64 2.50 0.95 -4.99
C TYR A 64 2.53 1.62 -6.36
N ASN A 65 3.68 1.62 -7.03
CA ASN A 65 3.84 2.22 -8.36
C ASN A 65 5.17 1.79 -9.00
N PRO A 66 5.17 0.90 -9.99
CA PRO A 66 6.40 0.43 -10.62
C PRO A 66 7.23 1.55 -11.29
N ALA A 67 6.61 2.65 -11.71
CA ALA A 67 7.33 3.80 -12.26
C ALA A 67 8.25 4.46 -11.23
N ARG A 68 8.01 4.26 -9.93
CA ARG A 68 8.80 4.81 -8.83
C ARG A 68 10.09 4.02 -8.51
N LEU A 69 10.28 2.85 -9.12
CA LEU A 69 11.52 2.06 -8.96
C LEU A 69 12.78 2.85 -9.32
N ASN A 70 12.67 3.83 -10.23
CA ASN A 70 13.81 4.67 -10.67
C ASN A 70 14.12 5.84 -9.72
N PHE A 71 13.35 6.03 -8.64
CA PHE A 71 13.51 7.14 -7.71
C PHE A 71 14.05 6.69 -6.36
N GLY A 72 14.61 7.65 -5.61
CA GLY A 72 15.14 7.42 -4.28
C GLY A 72 16.45 6.62 -4.26
N VAL A 73 16.53 5.63 -3.38
CA VAL A 73 17.73 4.78 -3.25
C VAL A 73 17.89 3.86 -4.45
N LYS A 74 19.14 3.58 -4.86
CA LYS A 74 19.41 2.75 -6.04
C LYS A 74 19.04 1.29 -5.78
N SER A 75 19.61 0.70 -4.74
CA SER A 75 19.34 -0.68 -4.35
C SER A 75 18.79 -0.74 -2.93
N ASN A 76 17.77 -1.55 -2.74
CA ASN A 76 17.08 -1.66 -1.46
C ASN A 76 16.46 -3.05 -1.32
N VAL A 77 16.48 -3.58 -0.11
CA VAL A 77 15.64 -4.70 0.31
C VAL A 77 14.77 -4.24 1.47
N ILE A 78 13.53 -4.67 1.49
CA ILE A 78 12.59 -4.42 2.58
C ILE A 78 11.86 -5.70 2.97
N LEU A 79 11.68 -5.88 4.28
CA LEU A 79 10.84 -6.91 4.88
C LEU A 79 9.78 -6.22 5.73
N MET A 80 8.57 -6.76 5.72
CA MET A 80 7.49 -6.32 6.61
C MET A 80 6.76 -7.52 7.18
N HIS A 81 6.42 -7.43 8.45
CA HIS A 81 5.46 -8.28 9.13
C HIS A 81 4.34 -7.42 9.71
N ASN A 82 3.09 -7.78 9.46
CA ASN A 82 1.91 -7.12 10.00
C ASN A 82 0.98 -8.17 10.61
N GLY A 83 0.57 -7.94 11.84
CA GLY A 83 -0.43 -8.74 12.54
C GLY A 83 -1.63 -7.88 12.93
N THR A 84 -2.82 -8.43 12.77
CA THR A 84 -4.06 -7.82 13.26
C THR A 84 -4.62 -8.60 14.42
N SER A 85 -5.48 -7.98 15.23
CA SER A 85 -6.20 -8.65 16.34
C SER A 85 -7.20 -9.73 15.86
N GLN A 86 -7.31 -9.96 14.57
CA GLN A 86 -8.19 -10.97 13.95
C GLN A 86 -7.41 -12.14 13.36
N ASP A 87 -6.19 -12.39 13.85
CA ASP A 87 -5.30 -13.46 13.39
C ASP A 87 -4.97 -13.44 11.89
N LEU A 88 -5.14 -12.29 11.23
CA LEU A 88 -4.67 -12.06 9.88
C LEU A 88 -3.21 -11.60 9.94
N TYR A 89 -2.33 -12.41 9.42
CA TYR A 89 -0.92 -12.10 9.26
C TYR A 89 -0.60 -11.76 7.81
N THR A 90 0.27 -10.78 7.64
CA THR A 90 0.70 -10.30 6.33
C THR A 90 2.21 -10.15 6.32
N ASP A 91 2.86 -10.82 5.38
CA ASP A 91 4.30 -10.74 5.20
C ASP A 91 4.64 -10.22 3.81
N TYR A 92 5.61 -9.34 3.75
CA TYR A 92 6.12 -8.77 2.51
C TYR A 92 7.63 -8.75 2.50
N ILE A 93 8.20 -9.16 1.38
CA ILE A 93 9.61 -8.99 1.07
C ILE A 93 9.75 -8.50 -0.35
N ALA A 94 10.55 -7.49 -0.57
CA ALA A 94 10.91 -7.05 -1.91
C ALA A 94 12.33 -6.54 -1.98
N VAL A 95 12.90 -6.63 -3.18
CA VAL A 95 14.18 -6.04 -3.53
C VAL A 95 14.03 -5.21 -4.78
N LYS A 96 14.73 -4.08 -4.83
CA LYS A 96 14.89 -3.28 -6.05
C LYS A 96 16.36 -3.00 -6.31
N PHE A 97 16.72 -2.90 -7.58
CA PHE A 97 18.07 -2.56 -8.03
C PHE A 97 18.04 -1.99 -9.45
N PRO A 98 19.02 -1.15 -9.83
CA PRO A 98 19.15 -0.64 -11.18
C PRO A 98 19.67 -1.72 -12.12
N LEU A 99 19.14 -1.75 -13.35
CA LEU A 99 19.69 -2.53 -14.48
C LEU A 99 20.53 -1.65 -15.41
N GLY A 100 20.48 -0.34 -15.23
CA GLY A 100 21.18 0.67 -16.00
C GLY A 100 20.88 2.07 -15.47
N GLU A 101 21.11 3.11 -16.26
CA GLU A 101 20.87 4.49 -15.86
C GLU A 101 19.37 4.83 -15.78
N ASP A 102 18.58 4.30 -16.71
CA ASP A 102 17.17 4.63 -16.87
C ASP A 102 16.22 3.47 -16.53
N VAL A 103 16.74 2.27 -16.26
CA VAL A 103 15.93 1.07 -15.96
C VAL A 103 16.25 0.57 -14.58
N SER A 104 15.21 0.29 -13.80
CA SER A 104 15.31 -0.42 -12.52
C SER A 104 14.36 -1.62 -12.51
N MET A 105 14.76 -2.64 -11.76
CA MET A 105 13.98 -3.86 -11.56
C MET A 105 13.60 -4.01 -10.10
N GLY A 106 12.41 -4.56 -9.87
CA GLY A 106 11.90 -4.98 -8.57
C GLY A 106 11.47 -6.43 -8.60
N ILE A 107 11.72 -7.14 -7.51
CA ILE A 107 11.20 -8.50 -7.27
C ILE A 107 10.47 -8.45 -5.94
N GLY A 108 9.27 -8.99 -5.88
CA GLY A 108 8.46 -8.95 -4.66
C GLY A 108 7.74 -10.25 -4.37
N PHE A 109 7.51 -10.47 -3.09
CA PHE A 109 6.75 -11.57 -2.52
C PHE A 109 5.84 -10.99 -1.43
N PHE A 110 4.55 -11.23 -1.54
CA PHE A 110 3.52 -10.70 -0.66
C PHE A 110 2.54 -11.82 -0.32
N THR A 111 2.37 -12.14 0.95
CA THR A 111 1.49 -13.22 1.39
C THR A 111 0.63 -12.79 2.56
N THR A 112 -0.56 -13.37 2.65
CA THR A 112 -1.41 -13.29 3.84
C THR A 112 -1.83 -14.68 4.26
N SER A 113 -2.02 -14.87 5.57
CA SER A 113 -2.52 -16.10 6.13
C SER A 113 -3.47 -15.83 7.29
N VAL A 114 -4.49 -16.69 7.39
CA VAL A 114 -5.35 -16.83 8.56
C VAL A 114 -5.28 -18.30 8.96
N SER A 115 -4.81 -18.57 10.17
CA SER A 115 -4.68 -19.94 10.68
C SER A 115 -5.82 -20.32 11.61
N ASP A 116 -5.95 -21.61 11.86
CA ASP A 116 -6.89 -22.19 12.85
C ASP A 116 -8.37 -21.84 12.59
N ILE A 117 -8.78 -21.70 11.32
CA ILE A 117 -10.18 -21.50 10.95
C ILE A 117 -10.95 -22.77 11.28
N GLU A 118 -11.92 -22.67 12.19
CA GLU A 118 -12.67 -23.84 12.67
C GLU A 118 -13.60 -24.40 11.60
N ILE A 119 -13.56 -25.72 11.45
CA ILE A 119 -14.49 -26.50 10.61
C ILE A 119 -15.70 -26.90 11.45
N ARG A 120 -16.88 -26.42 11.07
CA ARG A 120 -18.15 -26.77 11.73
C ARG A 120 -19.18 -27.13 10.66
N GLN A 121 -19.79 -28.33 10.79
CA GLN A 121 -20.89 -28.76 9.92
C GLN A 121 -22.26 -28.39 10.49
N ILE A 122 -22.34 -28.26 11.80
CA ILE A 122 -23.52 -27.84 12.56
C ILE A 122 -23.08 -26.92 13.69
N PRO A 123 -23.96 -26.07 14.27
CA PRO A 123 -23.65 -25.30 15.47
C PRO A 123 -23.20 -26.24 16.60
N GLY A 124 -22.01 -25.97 17.19
CA GLY A 124 -21.44 -26.80 18.25
C GLY A 124 -19.91 -26.81 18.21
N ALA A 125 -19.32 -27.91 18.69
CA ALA A 125 -17.88 -28.09 18.71
C ALA A 125 -17.29 -28.18 17.30
N SER A 126 -16.09 -27.65 17.14
CA SER A 126 -15.31 -27.77 15.91
C SER A 126 -14.89 -29.23 15.69
N ILE A 127 -14.90 -29.68 14.44
CA ILE A 127 -14.41 -31.04 14.05
C ILE A 127 -12.98 -31.00 13.53
N GLY A 128 -12.36 -29.83 13.47
CA GLY A 128 -10.99 -29.59 13.01
C GLY A 128 -10.76 -28.14 12.66
N THR A 129 -9.54 -27.82 12.20
CA THR A 129 -9.18 -26.49 11.72
C THR A 129 -8.53 -26.58 10.34
N PHE A 130 -8.50 -25.45 9.64
CA PHE A 130 -7.75 -25.29 8.38
C PHE A 130 -7.15 -23.88 8.30
N ASP A 131 -6.22 -23.71 7.37
CA ASP A 131 -5.59 -22.41 7.08
C ASP A 131 -6.06 -21.89 5.74
N SER A 132 -6.22 -20.57 5.66
CA SER A 132 -6.33 -19.81 4.39
C SER A 132 -5.01 -19.11 4.10
N ARG A 133 -4.57 -19.17 2.86
CA ARG A 133 -3.32 -18.54 2.43
C ARG A 133 -3.45 -17.93 1.04
N ASN A 134 -2.99 -16.69 0.92
CA ASN A 134 -2.87 -15.99 -0.35
C ASN A 134 -1.42 -15.60 -0.60
N LEU A 135 -1.03 -15.60 -1.87
CA LEU A 135 0.31 -15.24 -2.30
C LEU A 135 0.25 -14.41 -3.58
N SER A 136 1.09 -13.38 -3.64
CA SER A 136 1.44 -12.65 -4.86
C SER A 136 2.96 -12.56 -4.97
N THR A 137 3.52 -12.97 -6.11
CA THR A 137 4.95 -12.81 -6.39
C THR A 137 5.14 -12.39 -7.85
N GLY A 138 6.23 -11.69 -8.16
CA GLY A 138 6.44 -11.26 -9.53
C GLY A 138 7.63 -10.33 -9.73
N LEU A 139 7.65 -9.77 -10.93
CA LEU A 139 8.72 -8.90 -11.41
C LEU A 139 8.14 -7.54 -11.82
N SER A 140 8.90 -6.50 -11.53
CA SER A 140 8.55 -5.13 -11.84
C SER A 140 9.69 -4.44 -12.57
N PHE A 141 9.37 -3.63 -13.56
CA PHE A 141 10.33 -2.82 -14.30
C PHE A 141 9.86 -1.37 -14.32
N GLY A 142 10.77 -0.47 -13.97
CA GLY A 142 10.59 0.97 -14.10
C GLY A 142 11.53 1.51 -15.18
N TYR A 143 11.01 2.40 -16.03
CA TYR A 143 11.75 3.06 -17.09
C TYR A 143 11.62 4.59 -16.97
N LYS A 144 12.75 5.28 -16.92
CA LYS A 144 12.83 6.72 -16.91
C LYS A 144 12.81 7.25 -18.35
N VAL A 145 11.64 7.73 -18.79
CA VAL A 145 11.44 8.27 -20.15
C VAL A 145 12.13 9.62 -20.32
N THR A 146 12.07 10.45 -19.28
CA THR A 146 12.78 11.73 -19.17
C THR A 146 13.26 11.91 -17.73
N PRO A 147 14.12 12.88 -17.40
CA PRO A 147 14.52 13.14 -16.02
C PRO A 147 13.36 13.37 -15.05
N ASN A 148 12.21 13.80 -15.57
CA ASN A 148 11.03 14.14 -14.78
C ASN A 148 9.88 13.13 -14.90
N PHE A 149 9.90 12.23 -15.89
CA PHE A 149 8.79 11.34 -16.18
C PHE A 149 9.24 9.90 -16.32
N SER A 150 8.56 9.00 -15.66
CA SER A 150 8.81 7.56 -15.70
C SER A 150 7.53 6.76 -15.90
N LEU A 151 7.70 5.58 -16.46
CA LEU A 151 6.69 4.55 -16.62
C LEU A 151 7.16 3.27 -15.94
N GLY A 152 6.23 2.39 -15.61
CA GLY A 152 6.57 1.10 -15.03
C GLY A 152 5.49 0.06 -15.24
N VAL A 153 5.91 -1.20 -15.20
CA VAL A 153 5.04 -2.36 -15.31
C VAL A 153 5.44 -3.40 -14.27
N THR A 154 4.46 -4.06 -13.67
CA THR A 154 4.65 -5.24 -12.82
C THR A 154 3.84 -6.39 -13.40
N GLY A 155 4.45 -7.58 -13.51
CA GLY A 155 3.75 -8.84 -13.76
C GLY A 155 3.74 -9.66 -12.47
N LYS A 156 2.57 -10.13 -12.06
CA LYS A 156 2.34 -10.87 -10.81
C LYS A 156 1.73 -12.24 -11.09
N TYR A 157 2.28 -13.26 -10.47
CA TYR A 157 1.63 -14.54 -10.26
C TYR A 157 0.89 -14.52 -8.94
N LEU A 158 -0.35 -14.99 -8.94
CA LEU A 158 -1.26 -15.02 -7.81
C LEU A 158 -1.62 -16.46 -7.47
N TYR A 159 -1.74 -16.74 -6.18
CA TYR A 159 -2.16 -18.03 -5.65
C TYR A 159 -3.07 -17.80 -4.44
N GLU A 160 -4.16 -18.56 -4.41
CA GLU A 160 -5.11 -18.59 -3.29
C GLU A 160 -5.37 -20.03 -2.88
N LYS A 161 -5.40 -20.26 -1.59
CA LYS A 161 -5.77 -21.57 -1.01
C LYS A 161 -6.72 -21.36 0.16
N ILE A 162 -7.86 -22.02 0.11
CA ILE A 162 -8.85 -22.06 1.19
C ILE A 162 -9.22 -23.53 1.41
N TYR A 163 -8.83 -24.05 2.56
CA TYR A 163 -9.02 -25.47 2.92
C TYR A 163 -8.33 -26.40 1.91
N VAL A 164 -9.09 -27.09 1.06
CA VAL A 164 -8.58 -28.00 0.03
C VAL A 164 -8.63 -27.42 -1.37
N ASP A 165 -9.33 -26.31 -1.56
CA ASP A 165 -9.50 -25.68 -2.86
C ASP A 165 -8.36 -24.67 -3.13
N GLU A 166 -7.84 -24.65 -4.35
CA GLU A 166 -6.75 -23.80 -4.79
C GLU A 166 -7.11 -23.13 -6.12
N ALA A 167 -6.62 -21.90 -6.31
CA ALA A 167 -6.75 -21.17 -7.54
C ALA A 167 -5.47 -20.38 -7.84
N ASN A 168 -5.18 -20.19 -9.12
CA ASN A 168 -4.01 -19.46 -9.60
C ASN A 168 -4.45 -18.33 -10.55
N GLY A 169 -3.63 -17.32 -10.67
CA GLY A 169 -3.91 -16.21 -11.56
C GLY A 169 -2.69 -15.42 -11.99
N LEU A 170 -2.92 -14.53 -12.93
CA LEU A 170 -1.93 -13.58 -13.41
C LEU A 170 -2.52 -12.17 -13.36
N ALA A 171 -1.74 -11.22 -12.89
CA ALA A 171 -2.14 -9.82 -12.87
C ALA A 171 -0.98 -8.91 -13.32
N PHE A 172 -1.35 -7.75 -13.85
CA PHE A 172 -0.41 -6.72 -14.28
C PHE A 172 -0.76 -5.38 -13.63
N ASP A 173 0.30 -4.63 -13.29
CA ASP A 173 0.16 -3.25 -12.88
C ASP A 173 0.90 -2.36 -13.88
N PHE A 174 0.31 -1.19 -14.14
CA PHE A 174 0.90 -0.14 -14.98
C PHE A 174 0.95 1.14 -14.18
N GLY A 175 2.13 1.73 -14.10
CA GLY A 175 2.34 2.96 -13.36
C GLY A 175 2.97 4.05 -14.21
N SER A 176 2.63 5.29 -13.86
CA SER A 176 3.34 6.48 -14.34
C SER A 176 3.65 7.42 -13.18
N ASN A 177 4.71 8.19 -13.31
CA ASN A 177 5.07 9.18 -12.31
C ASN A 177 5.74 10.38 -12.96
N TYR A 178 5.32 11.58 -12.55
CA TYR A 178 5.92 12.84 -12.94
C TYR A 178 6.44 13.58 -11.72
N VAL A 179 7.71 13.98 -11.75
CA VAL A 179 8.36 14.74 -10.67
C VAL A 179 8.80 16.08 -11.21
N LYS A 180 8.45 17.16 -10.52
CA LYS A 180 8.95 18.49 -10.77
C LYS A 180 9.29 19.18 -9.46
N ASP A 181 10.56 19.51 -9.28
CA ASP A 181 11.08 20.05 -8.03
C ASP A 181 10.73 19.13 -6.84
N ASN A 182 9.91 19.61 -5.93
CA ASN A 182 9.46 18.90 -4.73
C ASN A 182 8.10 18.21 -4.91
N LEU A 183 7.45 18.37 -6.06
CA LEU A 183 6.13 17.80 -6.34
C LEU A 183 6.28 16.49 -7.12
N SER A 184 5.55 15.47 -6.70
CA SER A 184 5.41 14.21 -7.43
C SER A 184 3.92 13.92 -7.67
N ILE A 185 3.57 13.48 -8.88
CA ILE A 185 2.22 13.07 -9.27
C ILE A 185 2.32 11.69 -9.90
N SER A 186 1.42 10.79 -9.54
CA SER A 186 1.40 9.41 -10.00
C SER A 186 0.01 8.97 -10.44
N LEU A 187 -0.04 8.10 -11.45
CA LEU A 187 -1.23 7.38 -11.87
C LEU A 187 -0.87 5.90 -12.00
N VAL A 188 -1.69 5.03 -11.39
CA VAL A 188 -1.46 3.58 -11.37
C VAL A 188 -2.76 2.86 -11.67
N PHE A 189 -2.70 1.89 -12.56
CA PHE A 189 -3.70 0.84 -12.75
C PHE A 189 -3.09 -0.45 -12.20
N ALA A 190 -3.73 -1.09 -11.23
CA ALA A 190 -3.19 -2.27 -10.60
C ALA A 190 -4.16 -3.45 -10.60
N ASN A 191 -3.58 -4.66 -10.52
CA ASN A 191 -4.28 -5.93 -10.47
C ASN A 191 -5.15 -6.21 -11.71
N LEU A 192 -4.74 -5.73 -12.89
CA LEU A 192 -5.42 -6.03 -14.16
C LEU A 192 -5.08 -7.45 -14.60
N GLY A 193 -6.05 -8.35 -14.64
CA GLY A 193 -5.78 -9.74 -15.00
C GLY A 193 -6.95 -10.67 -14.73
N SER A 194 -6.63 -11.92 -14.54
CA SER A 194 -7.63 -12.97 -14.27
C SER A 194 -7.09 -14.00 -13.30
N MET A 195 -8.01 -14.74 -12.70
CA MET A 195 -7.74 -15.85 -11.81
C MET A 195 -8.61 -17.04 -12.21
N ASP A 196 -8.12 -18.24 -11.97
CA ASP A 196 -8.90 -19.46 -12.11
C ASP A 196 -10.07 -19.45 -11.08
N ASP A 197 -11.10 -20.21 -11.36
CA ASP A 197 -12.19 -20.40 -10.42
C ASP A 197 -11.69 -21.12 -9.16
N LEU A 198 -12.02 -20.59 -7.99
CA LEU A 198 -11.81 -21.31 -6.74
C LEU A 198 -12.93 -22.36 -6.61
N LYS A 199 -12.61 -23.64 -6.83
CA LYS A 199 -13.55 -24.75 -6.97
C LYS A 199 -14.46 -24.53 -8.18
N ASN A 200 -15.63 -23.93 -8.02
CA ASN A 200 -16.62 -23.63 -9.07
C ASN A 200 -17.12 -22.18 -8.97
N THR A 201 -16.41 -21.34 -8.23
CA THR A 201 -16.80 -19.96 -8.00
C THR A 201 -15.79 -19.04 -8.70
N PRO A 202 -16.22 -18.24 -9.67
CA PRO A 202 -15.35 -17.27 -10.31
C PRO A 202 -14.74 -16.30 -9.31
N SER A 203 -13.43 -16.08 -9.40
CA SER A 203 -12.69 -15.12 -8.59
C SER A 203 -12.33 -13.89 -9.43
N THR A 204 -13.01 -12.77 -9.19
CA THR A 204 -12.69 -11.49 -9.84
C THR A 204 -11.57 -10.80 -9.07
N LEU A 205 -10.51 -10.35 -9.77
CA LEU A 205 -9.42 -9.62 -9.15
C LEU A 205 -9.86 -8.20 -8.75
N PRO A 206 -9.34 -7.65 -7.64
CA PRO A 206 -9.61 -6.27 -7.22
C PRO A 206 -8.80 -5.28 -8.08
N SER A 207 -9.16 -5.19 -9.36
CA SER A 207 -8.57 -4.21 -10.28
C SER A 207 -8.86 -2.80 -9.80
N LEU A 208 -7.84 -1.96 -9.68
CA LEU A 208 -7.99 -0.63 -9.10
C LEU A 208 -7.20 0.42 -9.88
N VAL A 209 -7.64 1.67 -9.76
CA VAL A 209 -6.95 2.86 -10.21
C VAL A 209 -6.58 3.74 -9.01
N ARG A 210 -5.35 4.25 -8.99
CA ARG A 210 -4.82 5.18 -7.99
C ARG A 210 -4.32 6.45 -8.67
N LEU A 211 -4.66 7.60 -8.09
CA LEU A 211 -4.12 8.90 -8.45
C LEU A 211 -3.52 9.53 -7.20
N GLY A 212 -2.20 9.64 -7.16
CA GLY A 212 -1.46 10.16 -6.01
C GLY A 212 -0.73 11.46 -6.32
N GLY A 213 -0.62 12.31 -5.29
CA GLY A 213 0.22 13.49 -5.29
C GLY A 213 1.00 13.60 -3.99
N SER A 214 2.26 14.01 -4.05
CA SER A 214 3.05 14.28 -2.84
C SER A 214 3.94 15.50 -3.00
N TYR A 215 4.24 16.13 -1.89
CA TYR A 215 5.15 17.27 -1.80
C TYR A 215 6.17 17.03 -0.68
N LYS A 216 7.45 17.00 -1.06
CA LYS A 216 8.57 16.83 -0.14
C LYS A 216 9.28 18.15 0.09
N GLY A 217 9.81 18.33 1.28
CA GLY A 217 10.65 19.48 1.57
C GLY A 217 11.65 19.20 2.69
N LYS A 218 12.67 20.07 2.76
CA LYS A 218 13.66 20.06 3.81
C LYS A 218 13.92 21.49 4.28
N LYS A 219 13.94 21.67 5.59
CA LYS A 219 14.29 22.95 6.21
C LYS A 219 15.15 22.69 7.43
N ASP A 220 16.38 23.16 7.40
CA ASP A 220 17.38 22.95 8.44
C ASP A 220 17.61 21.44 8.70
N GLN A 221 17.27 20.98 9.89
CA GLN A 221 17.41 19.58 10.34
C GLN A 221 16.12 18.77 10.13
N PHE A 222 15.05 19.39 9.64
CA PHE A 222 13.75 18.76 9.43
C PHE A 222 13.51 18.47 7.96
N SER A 223 13.01 17.29 7.66
CA SER A 223 12.41 16.90 6.39
C SER A 223 10.91 16.69 6.58
N TYR A 224 10.13 16.90 5.53
CA TYR A 224 8.70 16.60 5.55
C TYR A 224 8.26 16.04 4.20
N ASP A 225 7.29 15.14 4.26
CA ASP A 225 6.60 14.60 3.09
C ASP A 225 5.10 14.62 3.38
N ILE A 226 4.31 15.19 2.47
CA ILE A 226 2.85 15.24 2.57
C ILE A 226 2.29 14.61 1.30
N ALA A 227 1.37 13.67 1.47
CA ALA A 227 0.78 12.92 0.39
C ALA A 227 -0.75 12.91 0.44
N LEU A 228 -1.35 12.87 -0.74
CA LEU A 228 -2.78 12.68 -0.95
C LEU A 228 -2.94 11.65 -2.07
N GLU A 229 -3.82 10.68 -1.88
CA GLU A 229 -4.11 9.65 -2.86
C GLU A 229 -5.60 9.33 -2.92
N GLY A 230 -6.18 9.43 -4.11
CA GLY A 230 -7.50 8.91 -4.40
C GLY A 230 -7.38 7.55 -5.09
N PHE A 231 -8.17 6.56 -4.67
CA PHE A 231 -8.26 5.30 -5.38
C PHE A 231 -9.66 4.69 -5.32
N THR A 232 -9.94 3.83 -6.29
CA THR A 232 -11.18 3.05 -6.36
C THR A 232 -10.91 1.69 -6.99
N VAL A 233 -11.63 0.67 -6.54
CA VAL A 233 -11.72 -0.63 -7.21
C VAL A 233 -12.70 -0.50 -8.35
N LEU A 234 -12.33 -0.97 -9.55
CA LEU A 234 -13.10 -0.75 -10.77
C LEU A 234 -14.44 -1.52 -10.79
N ASP A 235 -14.49 -2.69 -10.13
CA ASP A 235 -15.70 -3.51 -10.03
C ASP A 235 -16.49 -3.18 -8.76
N GLY A 236 -17.30 -2.10 -8.86
CA GLY A 236 -18.26 -1.74 -7.82
C GLY A 236 -17.66 -1.26 -6.50
N GLY A 237 -16.38 -0.87 -6.50
CA GLY A 237 -15.72 -0.36 -5.31
C GLY A 237 -16.05 1.10 -5.01
N THR A 238 -15.97 1.44 -3.74
CA THR A 238 -16.10 2.81 -3.26
C THR A 238 -14.85 3.61 -3.59
N PHE A 239 -15.02 4.92 -3.75
CA PHE A 239 -13.90 5.85 -3.84
C PHE A 239 -13.32 6.13 -2.45
N HIS A 240 -12.02 5.95 -2.31
CA HIS A 240 -11.26 6.24 -1.09
C HIS A 240 -10.35 7.43 -1.32
N LEU A 241 -10.25 8.30 -0.33
CA LEU A 241 -9.27 9.37 -0.27
C LEU A 241 -8.37 9.15 0.94
N ASN A 242 -7.11 8.92 0.68
CA ASN A 242 -6.09 8.71 1.70
C ASN A 242 -5.17 9.92 1.78
N THR A 243 -4.76 10.27 2.97
CA THR A 243 -3.78 11.34 3.20
C THR A 243 -2.74 10.90 4.21
N GLY A 244 -1.51 11.36 4.03
CA GLY A 244 -0.40 11.05 4.90
C GLY A 244 0.59 12.17 5.05
N GLY A 245 1.25 12.19 6.19
CA GLY A 245 2.34 13.12 6.49
C GLY A 245 3.48 12.42 7.22
N GLU A 246 4.70 12.77 6.86
CA GLU A 246 5.92 12.34 7.53
C GLU A 246 6.73 13.57 7.94
N LEU A 247 7.21 13.61 9.18
CA LEU A 247 8.16 14.58 9.68
C LEU A 247 9.43 13.85 10.11
N GLY A 248 10.53 14.15 9.46
CA GLY A 248 11.86 13.61 9.76
C GLY A 248 12.73 14.61 10.50
N TYR A 249 13.55 14.13 11.41
CA TYR A 249 14.57 14.89 12.13
C TYR A 249 15.96 14.30 11.88
N LYS A 250 16.85 15.10 11.30
CA LYS A 250 18.25 14.75 10.96
C LYS A 250 18.41 13.49 10.11
N ASP A 251 17.40 13.16 9.30
CA ASP A 251 17.34 11.91 8.55
C ASP A 251 17.55 10.65 9.43
N PHE A 252 17.26 10.75 10.73
CA PHE A 252 17.45 9.70 11.73
C PHE A 252 16.13 9.20 12.32
N ALA A 253 15.25 10.10 12.77
CA ALA A 253 13.97 9.77 13.39
C ALA A 253 12.81 10.35 12.57
N PHE A 254 11.73 9.60 12.46
CA PHE A 254 10.56 9.96 11.66
C PHE A 254 9.29 9.74 12.46
N LEU A 255 8.37 10.71 12.40
CA LEU A 255 7.02 10.61 12.90
C LEU A 255 6.04 10.66 11.73
N ARG A 256 5.03 9.81 11.74
CA ARG A 256 4.06 9.68 10.65
C ARG A 256 2.64 9.67 11.17
N LEU A 257 1.78 10.31 10.40
CA LEU A 257 0.35 10.34 10.63
C LEU A 257 -0.35 10.16 9.28
N GLY A 258 -1.45 9.42 9.30
CA GLY A 258 -2.27 9.20 8.12
C GLY A 258 -3.75 9.12 8.45
N TYR A 259 -4.55 9.29 7.42
CA TYR A 259 -5.99 9.13 7.49
C TYR A 259 -6.55 8.53 6.20
N GLN A 260 -7.45 7.57 6.36
CA GLN A 260 -8.11 6.87 5.27
C GLN A 260 -9.61 7.13 5.36
N THR A 261 -10.24 7.56 4.26
CA THR A 261 -11.68 7.82 4.20
C THR A 261 -12.44 6.63 3.64
N SER A 262 -13.75 6.60 3.86
CA SER A 262 -14.68 5.63 3.28
C SER A 262 -14.41 4.17 3.70
N TYR A 263 -13.84 3.96 4.88
CA TYR A 263 -13.74 2.67 5.53
C TYR A 263 -14.58 2.65 6.79
N GLU A 264 -15.33 1.57 7.02
CA GLU A 264 -16.14 1.42 8.24
C GLU A 264 -15.28 1.22 9.49
N ASN A 265 -14.17 0.47 9.34
CA ASN A 265 -13.42 -0.05 10.47
C ASN A 265 -12.06 0.62 10.69
N LYS A 266 -11.59 1.45 9.77
CA LYS A 266 -10.28 2.12 9.90
C LYS A 266 -10.34 3.56 9.38
N GLY A 267 -9.49 4.40 9.90
CA GLY A 267 -9.39 5.81 9.49
C GLY A 267 -8.03 6.36 9.83
N PHE A 268 -7.77 6.60 11.09
CA PHE A 268 -6.51 7.16 11.56
C PHE A 268 -5.40 6.11 11.59
N THR A 269 -4.20 6.51 11.19
CA THR A 269 -2.99 5.69 11.27
C THR A 269 -1.83 6.51 11.81
N THR A 270 -0.90 5.88 12.48
CA THR A 270 0.29 6.55 13.01
C THR A 270 1.50 5.63 12.97
N GLY A 271 2.69 6.20 13.05
CA GLY A 271 3.90 5.40 13.11
C GLY A 271 5.16 6.20 13.39
N VAL A 272 6.20 5.46 13.67
CA VAL A 272 7.54 6.00 13.92
C VAL A 272 8.56 5.25 13.07
N GLY A 273 9.67 5.90 12.75
CA GLY A 273 10.75 5.28 12.01
C GLY A 273 12.10 5.74 12.53
N PHE A 274 13.08 4.87 12.41
CA PHE A 274 14.47 5.16 12.72
C PHE A 274 15.36 4.69 11.57
N LYS A 275 16.31 5.54 11.17
CA LYS A 275 17.27 5.24 10.13
C LYS A 275 18.69 5.46 10.66
N TYR A 276 19.52 4.47 10.52
CA TYR A 276 20.94 4.58 10.83
C TYR A 276 21.76 4.04 9.69
N LYS A 277 22.53 4.92 9.04
CA LYS A 277 23.30 4.58 7.83
C LYS A 277 22.40 3.97 6.74
N ALA A 278 22.66 2.72 6.39
CA ALA A 278 21.96 1.97 5.36
C ALA A 278 20.68 1.28 5.85
N VAL A 279 20.49 1.13 7.16
CA VAL A 279 19.41 0.35 7.77
C VAL A 279 18.33 1.30 8.28
N TYR A 280 17.06 0.94 8.07
CA TYR A 280 15.92 1.64 8.66
C TYR A 280 14.91 0.64 9.23
N LEU A 281 14.29 1.04 10.34
CA LEU A 281 13.25 0.29 11.04
C LEU A 281 12.04 1.19 11.21
N ASP A 282 10.90 0.71 10.78
CA ASP A 282 9.62 1.44 10.87
C ASP A 282 8.59 0.62 11.63
N TYR A 283 7.74 1.31 12.37
CA TYR A 283 6.59 0.75 13.05
C TYR A 283 5.34 1.56 12.71
N ALA A 284 4.23 0.87 12.46
CA ALA A 284 2.92 1.49 12.27
C ALA A 284 1.88 0.88 13.21
N PHE A 285 0.97 1.72 13.65
CA PHE A 285 -0.17 1.39 14.48
C PHE A 285 -1.45 1.87 13.82
N VAL A 286 -2.42 0.97 13.67
CA VAL A 286 -3.73 1.22 13.07
C VAL A 286 -4.81 0.82 14.08
N PRO A 287 -5.45 1.76 14.77
CA PRO A 287 -6.61 1.45 15.59
C PRO A 287 -7.81 1.17 14.67
N PHE A 288 -8.47 0.04 14.85
CA PHE A 288 -9.72 -0.26 14.17
C PHE A 288 -10.91 0.23 14.98
N ASN A 289 -11.93 0.75 14.29
CA ASN A 289 -13.19 1.15 14.90
C ASN A 289 -14.02 -0.10 15.28
N ASN A 290 -15.15 0.11 15.96
CA ASN A 290 -16.16 -0.91 16.25
C ASN A 290 -15.61 -2.17 16.99
N ASN A 291 -14.62 -2.00 17.87
CA ASN A 291 -13.99 -3.07 18.65
C ASN A 291 -13.31 -4.18 17.79
N PHE A 292 -12.91 -3.88 16.56
CA PHE A 292 -12.13 -4.80 15.71
C PHE A 292 -10.64 -4.88 16.11
N GLY A 293 -10.26 -4.26 17.23
CA GLY A 293 -8.90 -4.33 17.76
C GLY A 293 -7.92 -3.40 17.05
N THR A 294 -6.72 -3.86 16.79
CA THR A 294 -5.63 -3.05 16.21
C THR A 294 -4.83 -3.81 15.18
N GLY A 295 -4.20 -3.09 14.26
CA GLY A 295 -3.15 -3.58 13.38
C GLY A 295 -1.79 -3.04 13.81
N ASN A 296 -0.76 -3.90 13.78
CA ASN A 296 0.60 -3.54 14.15
C ASN A 296 1.55 -4.04 13.07
N SER A 297 2.30 -3.12 12.48
CA SER A 297 3.22 -3.44 11.38
C SER A 297 4.63 -3.05 11.73
N ILE A 298 5.58 -3.91 11.43
CA ILE A 298 7.02 -3.65 11.56
C ILE A 298 7.66 -3.86 10.20
N SER A 299 8.52 -2.93 9.78
CA SER A 299 9.31 -3.07 8.56
C SER A 299 10.78 -2.81 8.84
N LEU A 300 11.62 -3.64 8.24
CA LEU A 300 13.07 -3.49 8.24
C LEU A 300 13.53 -3.33 6.79
N GLY A 301 14.31 -2.29 6.51
CA GLY A 301 14.87 -2.09 5.19
C GLY A 301 16.36 -1.79 5.22
N ILE A 302 17.03 -2.17 4.13
CA ILE A 302 18.48 -1.98 3.94
C ILE A 302 18.71 -1.39 2.55
N ASN A 303 19.44 -0.29 2.50
CA ASN A 303 19.92 0.35 1.27
C ASN A 303 21.37 -0.07 0.99
N PHE A 304 21.72 -0.35 -0.28
CA PHE A 304 23.08 -0.78 -0.66
C PHE A 304 23.46 -0.38 -2.08
#